data_f0d0b98b0f0549353cd6514c71f82028
#
_entry.id   f0d0b98b0f0549353cd6514c71f82028
#
_cell.length_a   1.000
_cell.length_b   1.000
_cell.length_c   1.000
_cell.angle_alpha   90.00
_cell.angle_beta   90.00
_cell.angle_gamma   90.00
#
_symmetry.space_group_name_H-M   'P 1'
#
loop_
_entity.id
_entity.type
_entity.pdbx_description
1 polymer ?
#
loop_
_entity_poly.entity_id
_entity_poly.type
_entity_poly.pdbx_seq_one_letter_code
_entity_poly.pdbx_strand_id
1 'polypeptide(L)'
;DHAADAETAPLESAKYYQYDLDLAKVTEVWRRGSVVSSWLLDLTAEAFHADPQLSAYSGVVSDSGEGRWTINAAVDEGVPVPVLSAALYQRFSSRGRSDVADQVLSAMRAGFGGHIETTESTR
;
A
#
# COMPACT_ATOMS: atom_id res chain seq x y z
N ASP A 1 -9.77 7.15 -7.90
CA ASP A 1 -9.34 7.99 -9.04
C ASP A 1 -7.90 7.63 -9.37
N HIS A 2 -7.72 6.84 -10.41
CA HIS A 2 -6.40 6.69 -11.00
C HIS A 2 -6.18 7.93 -11.87
N ALA A 3 -5.36 8.85 -11.39
CA ALA A 3 -4.87 9.93 -12.21
C ALA A 3 -4.06 9.30 -13.36
N ALA A 4 -4.70 9.12 -14.50
CA ALA A 4 -4.02 8.70 -15.71
C ALA A 4 -3.27 9.91 -16.24
N ASP A 5 -1.95 9.92 -16.07
CA ASP A 5 -1.11 10.81 -16.85
C ASP A 5 -1.00 10.28 -18.30
N ALA A 6 -0.50 11.12 -19.22
CA ALA A 6 -0.39 10.77 -20.63
C ALA A 6 0.59 9.62 -20.90
N GLU A 7 1.31 9.14 -19.90
CA GLU A 7 2.38 8.14 -19.99
C GLU A 7 2.04 6.83 -19.30
N THR A 8 0.98 6.82 -18.48
CA THR A 8 0.48 5.59 -17.86
C THR A 8 -0.29 4.78 -18.90
N ALA A 9 0.01 3.49 -18.99
CA ALA A 9 -0.68 2.59 -19.92
C ALA A 9 -2.21 2.68 -19.73
N PRO A 10 -2.98 2.99 -20.79
CA PRO A 10 -4.43 3.13 -20.66
C PRO A 10 -5.09 1.78 -20.38
N LEU A 11 -6.15 1.80 -19.61
CA LEU A 11 -7.01 0.64 -19.41
C LEU A 11 -7.85 0.41 -20.69
N GLU A 12 -7.70 -0.75 -21.33
CA GLU A 12 -8.46 -1.10 -22.55
C GLU A 12 -9.98 -1.08 -22.33
N SER A 13 -10.42 -1.32 -21.10
CA SER A 13 -11.84 -1.42 -20.76
C SER A 13 -12.10 -0.84 -19.36
N ALA A 14 -11.88 0.47 -19.20
CA ALA A 14 -12.02 1.19 -17.93
C ALA A 14 -13.36 0.92 -17.21
N LYS A 15 -14.45 0.68 -17.95
CA LYS A 15 -15.78 0.36 -17.39
C LYS A 15 -15.82 -0.88 -16.48
N TYR A 16 -14.89 -1.81 -16.64
CA TYR A 16 -14.82 -3.01 -15.80
C TYR A 16 -14.08 -2.78 -14.48
N TYR A 17 -13.52 -1.59 -14.28
CA TYR A 17 -12.73 -1.22 -13.09
C TYR A 17 -13.29 -0.01 -12.36
N GLN A 18 -14.51 0.43 -12.73
CA GLN A 18 -15.19 1.56 -12.09
C GLN A 18 -16.26 1.02 -11.13
N TYR A 19 -15.90 0.96 -9.87
CA TYR A 19 -16.78 0.51 -8.80
C TYR A 19 -16.86 1.57 -7.70
N ASP A 20 -18.06 1.78 -7.18
CA ASP A 20 -18.29 2.52 -5.94
C ASP A 20 -18.42 1.49 -4.81
N LEU A 21 -17.30 1.15 -4.19
CA LEU A 21 -17.24 0.13 -3.15
C LEU A 21 -17.46 0.75 -1.77
N ASP A 22 -18.52 0.32 -1.10
CA ASP A 22 -18.74 0.59 0.32
C ASP A 22 -17.81 -0.33 1.15
N LEU A 23 -16.63 0.19 1.50
CA LEU A 23 -15.60 -0.59 2.19
C LEU A 23 -16.04 -1.04 3.59
N ALA A 24 -16.92 -0.29 4.26
CA ALA A 24 -17.48 -0.68 5.54
C ALA A 24 -18.36 -1.94 5.38
N LYS A 25 -19.19 -2.01 4.35
CA LYS A 25 -19.98 -3.22 4.07
C LYS A 25 -19.12 -4.38 3.60
N VAL A 26 -18.12 -4.14 2.77
CA VAL A 26 -17.20 -5.20 2.32
C VAL A 26 -16.48 -5.84 3.51
N THR A 27 -15.92 -5.05 4.40
CA THR A 27 -15.22 -5.55 5.59
C THR A 27 -16.15 -6.22 6.58
N GLU A 28 -17.40 -5.76 6.71
CA GLU A 28 -18.43 -6.40 7.53
C GLU A 28 -18.76 -7.81 7.03
N VAL A 29 -18.88 -8.01 5.72
CA VAL A 29 -19.06 -9.34 5.12
C VAL A 29 -17.85 -10.24 5.38
N TRP A 30 -16.66 -9.72 5.19
CA TRP A 30 -15.42 -10.49 5.35
C TRP A 30 -15.20 -10.95 6.79
N ARG A 31 -15.46 -10.10 7.77
CA ARG A 31 -15.25 -10.46 9.17
C ARG A 31 -16.19 -11.54 9.69
N ARG A 32 -17.38 -11.68 9.07
CA ARG A 32 -18.40 -12.64 9.52
C ARG A 32 -18.44 -13.94 8.73
N GLY A 33 -18.12 -13.91 7.45
CA GLY A 33 -18.39 -15.04 6.55
C GLY A 33 -17.25 -15.40 5.61
N SER A 34 -15.99 -15.09 5.93
CA SER A 34 -14.85 -15.42 5.07
C SER A 34 -13.76 -16.20 5.82
N VAL A 35 -12.86 -16.84 5.06
CA VAL A 35 -11.70 -17.56 5.61
C VAL A 35 -10.67 -16.62 6.28
N VAL A 36 -10.74 -15.33 6.03
CA VAL A 36 -9.85 -14.32 6.64
C VAL A 36 -10.47 -13.69 7.89
N SER A 37 -11.61 -14.17 8.36
CA SER A 37 -12.21 -13.66 9.59
C SER A 37 -11.25 -13.81 10.77
N SER A 38 -11.05 -12.72 11.51
CA SER A 38 -10.05 -12.63 12.56
C SER A 38 -10.30 -11.39 13.41
N TRP A 39 -9.71 -11.33 14.59
CA TRP A 39 -9.75 -10.12 15.40
C TRP A 39 -9.17 -8.91 14.65
N LEU A 40 -8.11 -9.09 13.86
CA LEU A 40 -7.57 -8.01 13.04
C LEU A 40 -8.58 -7.47 12.03
N LEU A 41 -9.38 -8.35 11.42
CA LEU A 41 -10.42 -7.94 10.50
C LEU A 41 -11.61 -7.29 11.22
N ASP A 42 -11.92 -7.68 12.46
CA ASP A 42 -12.90 -6.97 13.29
C ASP A 42 -12.47 -5.51 13.51
N LEU A 43 -11.21 -5.29 13.90
CA LEU A 43 -10.65 -3.95 14.06
C LEU A 43 -10.68 -3.13 12.74
N THR A 44 -10.43 -3.79 11.61
CA THR A 44 -10.51 -3.16 10.29
C THR A 44 -11.95 -2.71 9.97
N ALA A 45 -12.93 -3.58 10.21
CA ALA A 45 -14.34 -3.25 9.99
C ALA A 45 -14.82 -2.12 10.92
N GLU A 46 -14.39 -2.12 12.18
CA GLU A 46 -14.68 -1.04 13.12
C GLU A 46 -14.11 0.30 12.64
N ALA A 47 -12.88 0.31 12.12
CA ALA A 47 -12.24 1.51 11.60
C ALA A 47 -13.03 2.09 10.39
N PHE A 48 -13.42 1.26 9.42
CA PHE A 48 -14.22 1.71 8.29
C PHE A 48 -15.66 2.07 8.66
N HIS A 49 -16.21 1.46 9.71
CA HIS A 49 -17.52 1.85 10.21
C HIS A 49 -17.48 3.24 10.87
N ALA A 50 -16.41 3.55 11.61
CA ALA A 50 -16.23 4.84 12.26
C ALA A 50 -15.87 5.96 11.28
N ASP A 51 -15.02 5.69 10.31
CA ASP A 51 -14.57 6.62 9.27
C ASP A 51 -14.37 5.88 7.94
N PRO A 52 -15.38 5.88 7.04
CA PRO A 52 -15.29 5.17 5.75
C PRO A 52 -14.14 5.61 4.84
N GLN A 53 -13.59 6.79 5.04
CA GLN A 53 -12.46 7.34 4.27
C GLN A 53 -11.12 7.21 5.00
N LEU A 54 -11.12 6.74 6.25
CA LEU A 54 -9.94 6.69 7.12
C LEU A 54 -9.18 8.04 7.19
N SER A 55 -9.91 9.14 7.12
CA SER A 55 -9.38 10.50 7.00
C SER A 55 -8.55 10.96 8.20
N ALA A 56 -8.73 10.30 9.35
CA ALA A 56 -7.94 10.53 10.56
C ALA A 56 -6.52 9.95 10.49
N TYR A 57 -6.20 9.15 9.47
CA TYR A 57 -4.93 8.43 9.35
C TYR A 57 -4.12 8.94 8.18
N SER A 58 -2.86 9.31 8.42
CA SER A 58 -1.93 9.81 7.40
C SER A 58 -1.30 8.72 6.52
N GLY A 59 -1.52 7.45 6.84
CA GLY A 59 -0.87 6.34 6.14
C GLY A 59 0.58 6.07 6.56
N VAL A 60 1.12 6.83 7.51
CA VAL A 60 2.46 6.59 8.07
C VAL A 60 2.41 5.48 9.11
N VAL A 61 3.15 4.40 8.87
CA VAL A 61 3.13 3.22 9.73
C VAL A 61 4.50 3.00 10.39
N SER A 62 4.53 3.13 11.71
CA SER A 62 5.72 2.84 12.52
C SER A 62 5.94 1.33 12.68
N ASP A 63 7.18 0.95 12.94
CA ASP A 63 7.52 -0.41 13.39
C ASP A 63 8.11 -0.35 14.80
N SER A 64 7.70 -1.26 15.68
CA SER A 64 8.14 -1.36 17.07
C SER A 64 9.35 -2.27 17.26
N GLY A 65 9.80 -2.94 16.20
CA GLY A 65 11.04 -3.71 16.17
C GLY A 65 10.87 -5.21 15.98
N GLU A 66 9.70 -5.78 16.32
CA GLU A 66 9.46 -7.23 16.27
C GLU A 66 9.67 -7.82 14.87
N GLY A 67 9.22 -7.10 13.83
CA GLY A 67 9.44 -7.48 12.43
C GLY A 67 10.93 -7.52 12.07
N ARG A 68 11.70 -6.53 12.54
CA ARG A 68 13.16 -6.48 12.32
C ARG A 68 13.86 -7.66 13.00
N TRP A 69 13.54 -7.89 14.27
CA TRP A 69 14.18 -8.97 15.03
C TRP A 69 13.86 -10.34 14.45
N THR A 70 12.61 -10.54 14.02
CA THR A 70 12.20 -11.79 13.38
C THR A 70 12.90 -12.01 12.05
N ILE A 71 13.06 -10.97 11.21
CA ILE A 71 13.79 -11.06 9.94
C ILE A 71 15.26 -11.33 10.19
N ASN A 72 15.89 -10.66 11.16
CA ASN A 72 17.29 -10.91 11.50
C ASN A 72 17.50 -12.35 11.98
N ALA A 73 16.63 -12.85 12.85
CA ALA A 73 16.67 -14.26 13.29
C ALA A 73 16.48 -15.22 12.09
N ALA A 74 15.59 -14.91 11.17
CA ALA A 74 15.40 -15.72 9.96
C ALA A 74 16.65 -15.74 9.06
N VAL A 75 17.38 -14.62 8.97
CA VAL A 75 18.67 -14.56 8.25
C VAL A 75 19.70 -15.43 8.94
N ASP A 76 19.81 -15.34 10.26
CA ASP A 76 20.77 -16.14 11.06
C ASP A 76 20.49 -17.65 10.93
N GLU A 77 19.22 -18.04 10.88
CA GLU A 77 18.78 -19.44 10.74
C GLU A 77 18.68 -19.92 9.27
N GLY A 78 18.86 -19.03 8.29
CA GLY A 78 18.72 -19.36 6.86
C GLY A 78 17.28 -19.67 6.43
N VAL A 79 16.28 -19.10 7.11
CA VAL A 79 14.86 -19.32 6.82
C VAL A 79 14.29 -18.18 5.97
N PRO A 80 13.65 -18.45 4.83
CA PRO A 80 13.06 -17.41 3.99
C PRO A 80 11.76 -16.85 4.60
N VAL A 81 11.66 -15.51 4.69
CA VAL A 81 10.48 -14.80 5.20
C VAL A 81 10.05 -13.66 4.25
N PRO A 82 9.76 -13.96 2.97
CA PRO A 82 9.53 -12.94 1.95
C PRO A 82 8.33 -12.03 2.27
N VAL A 83 7.23 -12.56 2.75
CA VAL A 83 6.01 -11.78 3.06
C VAL A 83 6.25 -10.84 4.24
N LEU A 84 6.92 -11.31 5.28
CA LEU A 84 7.24 -10.49 6.45
C LEU A 84 8.23 -9.38 6.08
N SER A 85 9.23 -9.68 5.25
CA SER A 85 10.19 -8.69 4.76
C SER A 85 9.50 -7.60 3.93
N ALA A 86 8.62 -7.98 3.01
CA ALA A 86 7.84 -7.03 2.23
C ALA A 86 6.97 -6.13 3.11
N ALA A 87 6.31 -6.70 4.12
CA ALA A 87 5.50 -5.94 5.07
C ALA A 87 6.32 -4.92 5.89
N LEU A 88 7.54 -5.30 6.31
CA LEU A 88 8.44 -4.38 7.00
C LEU A 88 8.91 -3.24 6.07
N TYR A 89 9.30 -3.56 4.85
CA TYR A 89 9.78 -2.57 3.88
C TYR A 89 8.67 -1.59 3.47
N GLN A 90 7.42 -2.05 3.39
CA GLN A 90 6.28 -1.17 3.17
C GLN A 90 6.13 -0.13 4.29
N ARG A 91 6.40 -0.51 5.55
CA ARG A 91 6.44 0.45 6.66
C ARG A 91 7.55 1.50 6.49
N PHE A 92 8.71 1.11 5.98
CA PHE A 92 9.79 2.06 5.68
C PHE A 92 9.39 3.03 4.57
N SER A 93 8.81 2.53 3.48
CA SER A 93 8.30 3.36 2.38
C SER A 93 7.24 4.35 2.85
N SER A 94 6.31 3.93 3.71
CA SER A 94 5.27 4.80 4.26
C SER A 94 5.81 6.02 5.05
N ARG A 95 7.09 5.98 5.44
CA ARG A 95 7.79 7.05 6.15
C ARG A 95 8.79 7.82 5.27
N GLY A 96 8.66 7.74 3.94
CA GLY A 96 9.52 8.44 2.98
C GLY A 96 10.94 7.86 2.85
N ARG A 97 11.15 6.58 3.24
CA ARG A 97 12.49 5.95 3.13
C ARG A 97 12.80 5.41 1.73
N SER A 98 11.83 5.48 0.81
CA SER A 98 12.02 5.16 -0.61
C SER A 98 12.24 6.39 -1.49
N ASP A 99 12.03 7.60 -1.01
CA ASP A 99 11.96 8.82 -1.80
C ASP A 99 13.17 9.00 -2.75
N VAL A 100 14.39 8.79 -2.26
CA VAL A 100 15.60 8.92 -3.10
C VAL A 100 15.63 7.85 -4.20
N ALA A 101 15.22 6.62 -3.90
CA ALA A 101 15.17 5.55 -4.89
C ALA A 101 14.13 5.86 -5.97
N ASP A 102 12.97 6.33 -5.57
CA ASP A 102 11.89 6.71 -6.47
C ASP A 102 12.30 7.91 -7.34
N GLN A 103 12.97 8.91 -6.77
CA GLN A 103 13.56 10.05 -7.51
C GLN A 103 14.59 9.60 -8.55
N VAL A 104 15.47 8.66 -8.19
CA VAL A 104 16.47 8.12 -9.13
C VAL A 104 15.80 7.38 -10.26
N LEU A 105 14.80 6.55 -9.97
CA LEU A 105 14.04 5.83 -11.01
C LEU A 105 13.33 6.81 -11.95
N SER A 106 12.73 7.86 -11.43
CA SER A 106 12.09 8.91 -12.21
C SER A 106 13.09 9.65 -13.10
N ALA A 107 14.24 10.04 -12.54
CA ALA A 107 15.32 10.67 -13.31
C ALA A 107 15.87 9.76 -14.42
N MET A 108 16.04 8.47 -14.14
CA MET A 108 16.44 7.48 -15.16
C MET A 108 15.41 7.38 -16.28
N ARG A 109 14.12 7.31 -15.93
CA ARG A 109 13.02 7.25 -16.89
C ARG A 109 13.01 8.51 -17.78
N ALA A 110 13.18 9.68 -17.21
CA ALA A 110 13.28 10.92 -17.95
C ALA A 110 14.49 10.92 -18.90
N GLY A 111 15.64 10.38 -18.47
CA GLY A 111 16.85 10.28 -19.28
C GLY A 111 16.73 9.31 -20.45
N PHE A 112 15.99 8.20 -20.29
CA PHE A 112 15.81 7.20 -21.34
C PHE A 112 14.78 7.60 -22.40
N GLY A 113 13.66 8.16 -22.00
CA GLY A 113 12.51 8.36 -22.88
C GLY A 113 12.00 9.81 -22.96
N GLY A 114 12.61 10.76 -22.23
CA GLY A 114 12.12 12.13 -22.14
C GLY A 114 10.80 12.26 -21.37
N HIS A 115 10.46 11.24 -20.57
CA HIS A 115 9.27 11.25 -19.73
C HIS A 115 9.41 12.25 -18.60
N ILE A 116 8.56 13.26 -18.57
CA ILE A 116 8.56 14.31 -17.55
C ILE A 116 7.50 13.96 -16.49
N GLU A 117 7.90 14.01 -15.21
CA GLU A 117 6.94 13.90 -14.12
C GLU A 117 5.87 14.97 -14.22
N THR A 118 4.60 14.57 -14.17
CA THR A 118 3.51 15.52 -14.00
C THR A 118 3.52 16.02 -12.56
N THR A 119 3.74 17.32 -12.37
CA THR A 119 3.82 17.98 -11.06
C THR A 119 2.46 18.19 -10.39
N GLU A 120 1.51 17.30 -10.58
CA GLU A 120 0.24 17.28 -9.87
C GLU A 120 0.17 16.11 -8.89
N SER A 121 0.88 16.26 -7.79
CA SER A 121 0.55 15.57 -6.55
C SER A 121 0.60 16.54 -5.40
N THR A 122 -0.40 17.39 -5.32
CA THR A 122 -0.72 18.02 -4.03
C THR A 122 -1.33 16.95 -3.14
N ARG A 123 -0.55 16.48 -2.17
CA ARG A 123 -0.98 15.62 -1.07
C ARG A 123 -1.94 16.36 -0.15
#